data_c122d896d95bcaa8f86705bd52d2afa1
#
_entry.id   c122d896d95bcaa8f86705bd52d2afa1
#
_cell.length_a   1.000
_cell.length_b   1.000
_cell.length_c   1.000
_cell.angle_alpha   90.00
_cell.angle_beta   90.00
_cell.angle_gamma   90.00
#
_symmetry.space_group_name_H-M   'P 1'
#
loop_
_entity.id
_entity.type
_entity.pdbx_description
1 polymer ?
#
loop_
_entity_poly.entity_id
_entity_poly.type
_entity_poly.pdbx_seq_one_letter_code
_entity_poly.pdbx_strand_id
1 'polypeptide(L)'
;NETLFIDIESGWTRPNQQELQPNLSRMPADTMVHIARGIDDMTVDACYSVHHQQVFNDLPSEHVLYIELQSDLYGFPRLVGTHYLPTDSVHDRLADYGVYRRVDAQADWVFARTQGDTITENWAYNHLVDSDILRAMGEWSDGTEVLPLLVYQDALNTEAQFDRCFTFEGVL
;
A
#
# COMPACT_ATOMS: atom_id res chain seq x y z
N ASN A 1 -13.60 18.36 10.87
CA ASN A 1 -13.40 16.98 10.38
C ASN A 1 -11.90 16.73 10.39
N GLU A 2 -11.47 15.73 11.15
CA GLU A 2 -10.09 15.27 11.11
C GLU A 2 -9.99 14.26 9.96
N THR A 3 -9.13 14.54 8.99
CA THR A 3 -8.80 13.59 7.92
C THR A 3 -7.51 12.90 8.30
N LEU A 4 -7.49 11.56 8.20
CA LEU A 4 -6.35 10.75 8.58
C LEU A 4 -5.93 9.86 7.41
N PHE A 5 -4.63 9.74 7.23
CA PHE A 5 -4.03 8.75 6.35
C PHE A 5 -3.07 7.87 7.15
N ILE A 6 -3.08 6.57 6.87
CA ILE A 6 -2.16 5.59 7.46
C ILE A 6 -1.44 4.86 6.34
N ASP A 7 -0.13 4.82 6.40
CA ASP A 7 0.71 4.05 5.48
C ASP A 7 1.58 3.06 6.26
N ILE A 8 1.52 1.79 5.88
CA ILE A 8 2.26 0.69 6.49
C ILE A 8 3.10 0.04 5.39
N GLU A 9 4.40 0.31 5.40
CA GLU A 9 5.34 -0.27 4.46
C GLU A 9 6.02 -1.50 5.06
N SER A 10 5.75 -2.68 4.47
CA SER A 10 6.29 -3.97 4.92
C SER A 10 6.12 -4.21 6.42
N GLY A 11 4.92 -3.93 6.92
CA GLY A 11 4.60 -4.01 8.34
C GLY A 11 4.80 -5.41 8.90
N TRP A 12 5.44 -5.50 10.07
CA TRP A 12 5.72 -6.75 10.76
C TRP A 12 5.51 -6.61 12.26
N THR A 13 4.85 -7.60 12.86
CA THR A 13 4.73 -7.71 14.31
C THR A 13 5.48 -8.94 14.80
N ARG A 14 6.22 -8.80 15.92
CA ARG A 14 6.89 -9.91 16.60
C ARG A 14 6.10 -10.35 17.82
N PRO A 15 6.22 -11.62 18.25
CA PRO A 15 5.81 -12.02 19.59
C PRO A 15 6.40 -11.03 20.63
N ASN A 16 5.57 -10.54 21.54
CA ASN A 16 5.91 -9.55 22.57
C ASN A 16 6.09 -8.09 22.09
N GLN A 17 5.72 -7.75 20.87
CA GLN A 17 5.51 -6.35 20.47
C GLN A 17 4.09 -5.91 20.81
N GLN A 18 3.88 -4.60 20.80
CA GLN A 18 2.56 -4.03 21.01
C GLN A 18 1.65 -4.46 19.86
N GLU A 19 0.56 -5.12 20.19
CA GLU A 19 -0.48 -5.48 19.21
C GLU A 19 -1.14 -4.22 18.65
N LEU A 20 -1.62 -4.31 17.41
CA LEU A 20 -2.48 -3.27 16.86
C LEU A 20 -3.75 -3.18 17.69
N GLN A 21 -4.26 -1.96 17.86
CA GLN A 21 -5.48 -1.74 18.62
C GLN A 21 -6.67 -2.47 17.96
N PRO A 22 -7.29 -3.44 18.62
CA PRO A 22 -8.34 -4.27 18.01
C PRO A 22 -9.67 -3.53 17.78
N ASN A 23 -9.82 -2.33 18.35
CA ASN A 23 -11.03 -1.53 18.22
C ASN A 23 -10.70 -0.16 17.61
N LEU A 24 -10.98 -0.01 16.33
CA LEU A 24 -10.76 1.19 15.55
C LEU A 24 -12.07 2.00 15.32
N SER A 25 -13.15 1.68 16.01
CA SER A 25 -14.47 2.34 15.86
C SER A 25 -14.46 3.86 16.09
N ARG A 26 -13.40 4.39 16.70
CA ARG A 26 -13.19 5.85 16.90
C ARG A 26 -12.41 6.51 15.78
N MET A 27 -11.91 5.74 14.84
CA MET A 27 -11.20 6.27 13.66
C MET A 27 -12.20 7.00 12.76
N PRO A 28 -11.84 8.15 12.19
CA PRO A 28 -12.70 8.81 11.21
C PRO A 28 -13.03 7.87 10.05
N ALA A 29 -14.31 7.83 9.64
CA ALA A 29 -14.77 6.91 8.59
C ALA A 29 -14.18 7.21 7.20
N ASP A 30 -13.63 8.40 7.01
CA ASP A 30 -12.92 8.82 5.81
C ASP A 30 -11.40 8.60 5.88
N THR A 31 -10.93 7.88 6.91
CA THR A 31 -9.52 7.47 6.99
C THR A 31 -9.18 6.54 5.83
N MET A 32 -8.07 6.81 5.17
CA MET A 32 -7.51 5.94 4.13
C MET A 32 -6.28 5.20 4.67
N VAL A 33 -6.16 3.94 4.29
CA VAL A 33 -5.09 3.06 4.76
C VAL A 33 -4.45 2.36 3.55
N HIS A 34 -3.15 2.52 3.38
CA HIS A 34 -2.37 1.70 2.48
C HIS A 34 -1.46 0.77 3.29
N ILE A 35 -1.43 -0.49 2.89
CA ILE A 35 -0.52 -1.49 3.41
C ILE A 35 0.24 -2.03 2.21
N ALA A 36 1.52 -1.71 2.12
CA ALA A 36 2.30 -2.01 0.93
C ALA A 36 3.52 -2.89 1.26
N ARG A 37 3.91 -3.74 0.31
CA ARG A 37 5.15 -4.51 0.37
C ARG A 37 5.67 -4.85 -1.02
N GLY A 38 6.96 -5.09 -1.13
CA GLY A 38 7.55 -5.68 -2.33
C GLY A 38 7.20 -7.17 -2.44
N ILE A 39 6.91 -7.65 -3.65
CA ILE A 39 6.55 -9.06 -3.87
C ILE A 39 7.70 -10.01 -3.50
N ASP A 40 8.95 -9.57 -3.68
CA ASP A 40 10.17 -10.31 -3.34
C ASP A 40 10.71 -9.95 -1.94
N ASP A 41 9.86 -9.43 -1.06
CA ASP A 41 10.21 -9.24 0.34
C ASP A 41 10.40 -10.60 1.02
N MET A 42 11.67 -10.95 1.27
CA MET A 42 12.07 -12.19 1.95
C MET A 42 12.17 -12.02 3.47
N THR A 43 11.93 -10.82 3.98
CA THR A 43 12.03 -10.50 5.40
C THR A 43 10.68 -10.59 6.09
N VAL A 44 9.62 -10.09 5.42
CA VAL A 44 8.26 -10.08 5.96
C VAL A 44 7.34 -10.90 5.07
N ASP A 45 6.65 -11.87 5.67
CA ASP A 45 5.67 -12.69 4.96
C ASP A 45 4.44 -11.86 4.57
N ALA A 46 3.89 -12.10 3.38
CA ALA A 46 2.70 -11.42 2.88
C ALA A 46 1.51 -11.49 3.83
N CYS A 47 1.40 -12.60 4.59
CA CYS A 47 0.31 -12.77 5.53
C CYS A 47 0.29 -11.72 6.64
N TYR A 48 1.42 -11.12 7.02
CA TYR A 48 1.40 -9.99 7.96
C TYR A 48 0.64 -8.80 7.36
N SER A 49 0.93 -8.44 6.11
CA SER A 49 0.25 -7.33 5.42
C SER A 49 -1.24 -7.60 5.22
N VAL A 50 -1.59 -8.84 4.83
CA VAL A 50 -2.98 -9.29 4.69
C VAL A 50 -3.74 -9.20 6.03
N HIS A 51 -3.12 -9.63 7.12
CA HIS A 51 -3.71 -9.52 8.45
C HIS A 51 -3.81 -8.07 8.93
N HIS A 52 -2.82 -7.20 8.60
CA HIS A 52 -2.95 -5.78 8.87
C HIS A 52 -4.17 -5.18 8.16
N GLN A 53 -4.45 -5.57 6.92
CA GLN A 53 -5.66 -5.13 6.21
C GLN A 53 -6.93 -5.49 6.99
N GLN A 54 -7.00 -6.69 7.58
CA GLN A 54 -8.17 -7.14 8.35
C GLN A 54 -8.39 -6.35 9.65
N VAL A 55 -7.35 -5.74 10.22
CA VAL A 55 -7.50 -4.89 11.42
C VAL A 55 -8.35 -3.65 11.12
N PHE A 56 -8.36 -3.18 9.88
CA PHE A 56 -9.10 -1.99 9.46
C PHE A 56 -10.48 -2.31 8.86
N ASN A 57 -11.05 -3.47 9.14
CA ASN A 57 -12.34 -3.93 8.59
C ASN A 57 -13.55 -3.07 9.00
N ASP A 58 -13.40 -2.18 9.98
CA ASP A 58 -14.42 -1.20 10.37
C ASP A 58 -14.49 0.00 9.41
N LEU A 59 -13.48 0.17 8.54
CA LEU A 59 -13.45 1.21 7.50
C LEU A 59 -14.06 0.68 6.19
N PRO A 60 -14.53 1.58 5.30
CA PRO A 60 -14.94 1.19 3.95
C PRO A 60 -13.82 0.44 3.22
N SER A 61 -14.14 -0.66 2.56
CA SER A 61 -13.13 -1.52 1.90
C SER A 61 -12.34 -0.79 0.80
N GLU A 62 -12.97 0.17 0.13
CA GLU A 62 -12.32 1.03 -0.87
C GLU A 62 -11.30 2.00 -0.27
N HIS A 63 -11.30 2.19 1.06
CA HIS A 63 -10.35 3.01 1.78
C HIS A 63 -9.16 2.19 2.34
N VAL A 64 -9.23 0.86 2.33
CA VAL A 64 -8.20 0.01 2.93
C VAL A 64 -7.60 -0.89 1.86
N LEU A 65 -6.45 -0.50 1.34
CA LEU A 65 -5.79 -1.19 0.24
C LEU A 65 -4.57 -1.96 0.73
N TYR A 66 -4.49 -3.24 0.38
CA TYR A 66 -3.24 -3.98 0.37
C TYR A 66 -2.60 -3.88 -1.02
N ILE A 67 -1.34 -3.52 -1.09
CA ILE A 67 -0.62 -3.19 -2.32
C ILE A 67 0.66 -4.01 -2.41
N GLU A 68 0.84 -4.75 -3.52
CA GLU A 68 2.11 -5.42 -3.81
C GLU A 68 2.84 -4.72 -4.96
N LEU A 69 4.10 -4.37 -4.70
CA LEU A 69 5.03 -3.83 -5.70
C LEU A 69 5.70 -5.00 -6.41
N GLN A 70 5.34 -5.20 -7.68
CA GLN A 70 5.88 -6.27 -8.50
C GLN A 70 7.33 -5.99 -8.89
N SER A 71 8.17 -7.03 -8.83
CA SER A 71 9.49 -6.95 -9.47
C SER A 71 9.33 -7.03 -10.98
N ASP A 72 10.00 -6.13 -11.70
CA ASP A 72 10.02 -6.13 -13.15
C ASP A 72 11.45 -6.35 -13.66
N LEU A 73 11.66 -7.50 -14.28
CA LEU A 73 12.97 -7.96 -14.73
C LEU A 73 13.20 -7.73 -16.24
N TYR A 74 12.29 -7.00 -16.89
CA TYR A 74 12.35 -6.76 -18.33
C TYR A 74 13.60 -5.95 -18.73
N GLY A 75 13.83 -4.82 -18.06
CA GLY A 75 14.89 -3.89 -18.42
C GLY A 75 16.16 -4.01 -17.57
N PHE A 76 17.05 -3.03 -17.74
CA PHE A 76 18.26 -2.90 -16.92
C PHE A 76 18.46 -1.43 -16.49
N PRO A 77 18.75 -1.15 -15.18
CA PRO A 77 18.77 -2.11 -14.07
C PRO A 77 17.41 -2.77 -13.84
N ARG A 78 17.40 -3.98 -13.29
CA ARG A 78 16.16 -4.67 -12.92
C ARG A 78 15.47 -3.96 -11.77
N LEU A 79 14.16 -3.89 -11.81
CA LEU A 79 13.35 -3.37 -10.71
C LEU A 79 12.98 -4.52 -9.79
N VAL A 80 13.37 -4.46 -8.52
CA VAL A 80 13.14 -5.57 -7.58
C VAL A 80 12.44 -5.06 -6.32
N GLY A 81 11.22 -5.51 -6.11
CA GLY A 81 10.38 -5.18 -4.95
C GLY A 81 10.84 -5.91 -3.68
N THR A 82 11.92 -5.43 -3.05
CA THR A 82 12.48 -5.98 -1.83
C THR A 82 11.92 -5.30 -0.57
N HIS A 83 12.22 -5.87 0.60
CA HIS A 83 11.93 -5.27 1.91
C HIS A 83 12.48 -3.84 2.09
N TYR A 84 13.62 -3.55 1.49
CA TYR A 84 14.33 -2.30 1.69
C TYR A 84 13.92 -1.19 0.72
N LEU A 85 13.03 -1.47 -0.22
CA LEU A 85 12.62 -0.52 -1.26
C LEU A 85 12.25 0.87 -0.72
N PRO A 86 11.47 1.03 0.36
CA PRO A 86 11.11 2.35 0.88
C PRO A 86 12.29 3.13 1.48
N THR A 87 13.37 2.45 1.83
CA THR A 87 14.53 3.04 2.54
C THR A 87 15.83 2.95 1.75
N ASP A 88 15.80 2.34 0.55
CA ASP A 88 16.97 2.25 -0.29
C ASP A 88 17.34 3.62 -0.86
N SER A 89 18.64 3.83 -1.05
CA SER A 89 19.16 5.04 -1.70
C SER A 89 18.98 5.02 -3.23
N VAL A 90 18.48 3.95 -3.79
CA VAL A 90 18.22 3.81 -5.23
C VAL A 90 16.87 4.42 -5.57
N HIS A 91 16.89 5.48 -6.37
CA HIS A 91 15.69 6.07 -6.95
C HIS A 91 15.43 5.40 -8.30
N ASP A 92 14.55 4.43 -8.30
CA ASP A 92 14.08 3.77 -9.52
C ASP A 92 12.54 3.91 -9.65
N ARG A 93 11.98 3.31 -10.69
CA ARG A 93 10.53 3.37 -10.94
C ARG A 93 9.70 2.77 -9.82
N LEU A 94 10.18 1.73 -9.13
CA LEU A 94 9.45 1.17 -7.98
C LEU A 94 9.42 2.15 -6.82
N ALA A 95 10.56 2.80 -6.52
CA ALA A 95 10.61 3.81 -5.48
C ALA A 95 9.74 5.02 -5.84
N ASP A 96 9.89 5.56 -7.06
CA ASP A 96 9.20 6.78 -7.47
C ASP A 96 7.67 6.59 -7.56
N TYR A 97 7.21 5.53 -8.22
CA TYR A 97 5.79 5.30 -8.48
C TYR A 97 5.11 4.49 -7.37
N GLY A 98 5.82 3.49 -6.83
CA GLY A 98 5.26 2.58 -5.84
C GLY A 98 5.30 3.12 -4.41
N VAL A 99 6.21 4.06 -4.09
CA VAL A 99 6.36 4.62 -2.74
C VAL A 99 6.15 6.12 -2.75
N TYR A 100 7.07 6.90 -3.33
CA TYR A 100 7.09 8.36 -3.17
C TYR A 100 5.84 9.04 -3.73
N ARG A 101 5.37 8.65 -4.92
CA ARG A 101 4.14 9.19 -5.50
C ARG A 101 2.92 8.97 -4.60
N ARG A 102 2.82 7.80 -3.94
CA ARG A 102 1.74 7.53 -2.99
C ARG A 102 1.85 8.42 -1.75
N VAL A 103 3.05 8.55 -1.18
CA VAL A 103 3.29 9.40 0.00
C VAL A 103 2.99 10.87 -0.32
N ASP A 104 3.40 11.37 -1.48
CA ASP A 104 3.09 12.72 -1.93
C ASP A 104 1.58 12.91 -2.07
N ALA A 105 0.89 11.98 -2.74
CA ALA A 105 -0.56 12.03 -2.88
C ALA A 105 -1.30 11.99 -1.53
N GLN A 106 -0.81 11.22 -0.56
CA GLN A 106 -1.35 11.19 0.81
C GLN A 106 -1.25 12.55 1.48
N ALA A 107 -0.08 13.17 1.41
CA ALA A 107 0.15 14.50 1.98
C ALA A 107 -0.75 15.55 1.30
N ASP A 108 -0.79 15.54 -0.02
CA ASP A 108 -1.60 16.47 -0.81
C ASP A 108 -3.09 16.30 -0.53
N TRP A 109 -3.59 15.08 -0.42
CA TRP A 109 -4.99 14.81 -0.13
C TRP A 109 -5.42 15.36 1.24
N VAL A 110 -4.63 15.05 2.29
CA VAL A 110 -4.93 15.53 3.65
C VAL A 110 -4.85 17.07 3.69
N PHE A 111 -3.84 17.66 3.07
CA PHE A 111 -3.64 19.09 3.09
C PHE A 111 -4.72 19.83 2.27
N ALA A 112 -5.04 19.36 1.07
CA ALA A 112 -6.06 19.97 0.20
C ALA A 112 -7.43 19.96 0.88
N ARG A 113 -7.82 18.88 1.55
CA ARG A 113 -9.08 18.80 2.32
C ARG A 113 -9.15 19.85 3.42
N THR A 114 -8.05 20.11 4.12
CA THR A 114 -8.02 21.13 5.18
C THR A 114 -8.12 22.54 4.64
N GLN A 115 -7.68 22.77 3.41
CA GLN A 115 -7.73 24.07 2.72
C GLN A 115 -8.98 24.28 1.86
N GLY A 116 -9.75 23.21 1.60
CA GLY A 116 -10.88 23.24 0.67
C GLY A 116 -10.46 23.31 -0.81
N ASP A 117 -9.23 22.88 -1.13
CA ASP A 117 -8.73 22.79 -2.51
C ASP A 117 -9.22 21.49 -3.16
N THR A 118 -10.38 21.56 -3.77
CA THR A 118 -11.02 20.40 -4.41
C THR A 118 -10.30 19.90 -5.66
N ILE A 119 -9.47 20.72 -6.30
CA ILE A 119 -8.71 20.30 -7.49
C ILE A 119 -7.58 19.37 -7.06
N THR A 120 -6.75 19.80 -6.13
CA THR A 120 -5.67 18.98 -5.58
C THR A 120 -6.21 17.76 -4.83
N GLU A 121 -7.32 17.91 -4.09
CA GLU A 121 -7.99 16.79 -3.41
C GLU A 121 -8.38 15.69 -4.40
N ASN A 122 -9.05 16.02 -5.50
CA ASN A 122 -9.48 15.06 -6.50
C ASN A 122 -8.30 14.42 -7.24
N TRP A 123 -7.26 15.18 -7.54
CA TRP A 123 -6.05 14.65 -8.14
C TRP A 123 -5.40 13.62 -7.22
N ALA A 124 -5.17 13.97 -5.97
CA ALA A 124 -4.57 13.11 -4.97
C ALA A 124 -5.42 11.84 -4.72
N TYR A 125 -6.74 12.01 -4.58
CA TYR A 125 -7.66 10.90 -4.35
C TYR A 125 -7.55 9.81 -5.42
N ASN A 126 -7.40 10.17 -6.70
CA ASN A 126 -7.23 9.20 -7.78
C ASN A 126 -5.91 8.39 -7.71
N HIS A 127 -4.93 8.88 -6.95
CA HIS A 127 -3.68 8.16 -6.66
C HIS A 127 -3.75 7.34 -5.37
N LEU A 128 -4.86 7.38 -4.64
CA LEU A 128 -5.03 6.73 -3.34
C LEU A 128 -6.10 5.64 -3.33
N VAL A 129 -7.03 5.66 -4.28
CA VAL A 129 -8.03 4.60 -4.44
C VAL A 129 -7.59 3.58 -5.49
N ASP A 130 -8.19 2.41 -5.49
CA ASP A 130 -7.95 1.41 -6.53
C ASP A 130 -8.38 1.94 -7.90
N SER A 131 -7.42 2.34 -8.69
CA SER A 131 -7.59 2.97 -10.00
C SER A 131 -6.43 2.61 -10.94
N ASP A 132 -6.64 2.81 -12.24
CA ASP A 132 -5.55 2.66 -13.23
C ASP A 132 -4.40 3.63 -12.95
N ILE A 133 -4.69 4.82 -12.39
CA ILE A 133 -3.69 5.83 -12.03
C ILE A 133 -2.80 5.33 -10.89
N LEU A 134 -3.40 4.77 -9.84
CA LEU A 134 -2.63 4.17 -8.74
C LEU A 134 -1.79 3.00 -9.24
N ARG A 135 -2.36 2.12 -10.05
CA ARG A 135 -1.71 0.89 -10.55
C ARG A 135 -0.56 1.15 -11.51
N ALA A 136 -0.62 2.23 -12.30
CA ALA A 136 0.38 2.52 -13.34
C ALA A 136 1.77 2.80 -12.73
N MET A 137 2.80 2.14 -13.25
CA MET A 137 4.19 2.26 -12.80
C MET A 137 5.11 2.98 -13.79
N GLY A 138 4.51 3.61 -14.82
CA GLY A 138 5.24 4.27 -15.90
C GLY A 138 5.80 3.28 -16.93
N GLU A 139 6.84 3.71 -17.65
CA GLU A 139 7.37 2.97 -18.79
C GLU A 139 8.90 2.83 -18.68
N TRP A 140 9.41 1.76 -19.23
CA TRP A 140 10.82 1.61 -19.56
C TRP A 140 11.25 2.63 -20.64
N SER A 141 12.54 2.79 -20.85
CA SER A 141 13.08 3.76 -21.82
C SER A 141 12.68 3.48 -23.28
N ASP A 142 12.23 2.29 -23.57
CA ASP A 142 11.76 1.88 -24.92
C ASP A 142 10.24 1.98 -25.09
N GLY A 143 9.52 2.48 -24.05
CA GLY A 143 8.08 2.62 -24.04
C GLY A 143 7.32 1.37 -23.59
N THR A 144 8.01 0.31 -23.16
CA THR A 144 7.36 -0.84 -22.55
C THR A 144 6.86 -0.45 -21.17
N GLU A 145 5.59 -0.76 -20.85
CA GLU A 145 5.02 -0.49 -19.53
C GLU A 145 5.73 -1.31 -18.46
N VAL A 146 6.02 -0.68 -17.32
CA VAL A 146 6.48 -1.35 -16.10
C VAL A 146 5.31 -2.10 -15.49
N LEU A 147 5.56 -3.30 -14.93
CA LEU A 147 4.53 -4.11 -14.30
C LEU A 147 3.75 -3.28 -13.26
N PRO A 148 2.40 -3.28 -13.32
CA PRO A 148 1.56 -2.45 -12.47
C PRO A 148 1.61 -2.88 -11.01
N LEU A 149 1.16 -2.01 -10.10
CA LEU A 149 0.86 -2.41 -8.72
C LEU A 149 -0.29 -3.42 -8.71
N LEU A 150 -0.16 -4.45 -7.87
CA LEU A 150 -1.27 -5.31 -7.51
C LEU A 150 -1.98 -4.68 -6.30
N VAL A 151 -3.28 -4.44 -6.44
CA VAL A 151 -4.08 -3.74 -5.42
C VAL A 151 -5.27 -4.60 -5.03
N TYR A 152 -5.44 -4.82 -3.73
CA TYR A 152 -6.47 -5.68 -3.16
C TYR A 152 -7.26 -4.93 -2.10
N GLN A 153 -8.60 -4.94 -2.21
CA GLN A 153 -9.51 -4.35 -1.21
C GLN A 153 -9.88 -5.33 -0.09
N ASP A 154 -9.81 -6.63 -0.35
CA ASP A 154 -10.08 -7.69 0.63
C ASP A 154 -9.28 -8.95 0.26
N ALA A 155 -7.96 -8.87 0.44
CA ALA A 155 -7.02 -9.88 -0.03
C ALA A 155 -7.29 -11.28 0.57
N LEU A 156 -7.58 -11.35 1.88
CA LEU A 156 -7.76 -12.60 2.59
C LEU A 156 -9.00 -13.38 2.12
N ASN A 157 -10.08 -12.67 1.77
CA ASN A 157 -11.36 -13.30 1.45
C ASN A 157 -11.61 -13.45 -0.05
N THR A 158 -10.87 -12.73 -0.91
CA THR A 158 -11.11 -12.70 -2.34
C THR A 158 -10.00 -13.31 -3.19
N GLU A 159 -8.79 -13.46 -2.63
CA GLU A 159 -7.61 -13.88 -3.39
C GLU A 159 -7.07 -15.23 -2.91
N ALA A 160 -7.30 -16.29 -3.69
CA ALA A 160 -6.89 -17.66 -3.35
C ALA A 160 -5.37 -17.81 -3.05
N GLN A 161 -4.54 -16.93 -3.60
CA GLN A 161 -3.09 -16.92 -3.28
C GLN A 161 -2.79 -16.64 -1.82
N PHE A 162 -3.73 -16.07 -1.07
CA PHE A 162 -3.60 -15.78 0.37
C PHE A 162 -4.36 -16.78 1.25
N ASP A 163 -4.93 -17.87 0.70
CA ASP A 163 -5.65 -18.88 1.49
C ASP A 163 -4.80 -19.43 2.64
N ARG A 164 -3.49 -19.55 2.46
CA ARG A 164 -2.57 -19.97 3.53
C ARG A 164 -2.55 -19.03 4.73
N CYS A 165 -2.95 -17.78 4.55
CA CYS A 165 -2.95 -16.79 5.62
C CYS A 165 -4.06 -17.03 6.66
N PHE A 166 -5.10 -17.81 6.35
CA PHE A 166 -6.11 -18.22 7.33
C PHE A 166 -5.53 -19.06 8.48
N THR A 167 -4.45 -19.80 8.22
CA THR A 167 -3.78 -20.65 9.21
C THR A 167 -2.42 -20.11 9.65
N PHE A 168 -2.10 -18.91 9.25
CA PHE A 168 -0.84 -18.27 9.57
C PHE A 168 -0.79 -17.92 11.06
N GLU A 169 0.14 -18.55 11.79
CA GLU A 169 0.36 -18.30 13.23
C GLU A 169 1.27 -17.08 13.50
N GLY A 170 1.36 -16.17 12.54
CA GLY A 170 1.98 -14.88 12.75
C GLY A 170 1.11 -14.07 13.72
N VAL A 171 1.73 -13.49 14.72
CA VAL A 171 1.01 -12.78 15.78
C VAL A 171 0.44 -11.48 15.22
N LEU A 172 -0.88 -11.35 15.30
CA LEU A 172 -1.56 -10.05 15.29
C LEU A 172 -1.47 -9.43 16.68
#